data_d7162d5653e0d3ebf47bb110f63e59a7
#
_entry.id   d7162d5653e0d3ebf47bb110f63e59a7
#
_cell.length_a   1.000
_cell.length_b   1.000
_cell.length_c   1.000
_cell.angle_alpha   90.00
_cell.angle_beta   90.00
_cell.angle_gamma   90.00
#
_symmetry.space_group_name_H-M   'P 1'
#
loop_
_entity.id
_entity.type
_entity.pdbx_description
1 polymer ?
#
loop_
_entity_poly.entity_id
_entity_poly.type
_entity_poly.pdbx_seq_one_letter_code
_entity_poly.pdbx_strand_id
1 'polypeptide(L)'
;MKAGCLQPRPAVVVFIIHFILYTSCHLAELQICHTCNGTILNDTVVGQFCASSDGRVEGRCCFQKLNSSTTEHVTGLDLSNCSLNRIDELRDASTAVVIDLTGNPIVNISEFAFQGCSALNEVLLPSSLSCPGGNASWESITVSEGSLICRGQKSMCNETGHMTLYCPENSCCAPNGPGFFVCSCIDGYHGYKCRREGEFPFIEVFTPIAVAMVMLSILLWVTQRRKVKSN
;
A
#
# COMPACT_ATOMS: atom_id res chain seq x y z
N MET A 1 28.55 5.07 -6.47
CA MET A 1 28.00 3.75 -6.06
C MET A 1 26.68 4.02 -5.40
N LYS A 2 25.57 3.55 -6.01
CA LYS A 2 24.22 3.73 -5.45
C LYS A 2 24.07 2.73 -4.30
N ALA A 3 24.07 3.21 -3.05
CA ALA A 3 23.63 2.40 -1.91
C ALA A 3 22.13 2.12 -2.09
N GLY A 4 21.77 0.88 -2.35
CA GLY A 4 20.39 0.46 -2.44
C GLY A 4 19.75 0.54 -1.04
N CYS A 5 18.58 1.15 -0.93
CA CYS A 5 17.75 1.09 0.27
C CYS A 5 17.23 -0.37 0.44
N LEU A 6 17.96 -1.18 1.19
CA LEU A 6 17.54 -2.53 1.57
C LEU A 6 16.82 -2.48 2.93
N GLN A 7 15.60 -3.01 2.97
CA GLN A 7 14.85 -3.13 4.23
C GLN A 7 15.49 -4.17 5.16
N PRO A 8 15.60 -3.90 6.47
CA PRO A 8 16.16 -4.85 7.44
C PRO A 8 15.25 -6.06 7.64
N ARG A 9 15.85 -7.27 7.72
CA ARG A 9 15.16 -8.53 8.01
C ARG A 9 15.11 -8.78 9.51
N PRO A 10 13.94 -8.97 10.13
CA PRO A 10 13.82 -9.31 11.54
C PRO A 10 13.60 -10.82 11.80
N ALA A 11 14.10 -11.29 12.95
CA ALA A 11 14.03 -12.69 13.38
C ALA A 11 12.72 -13.07 14.13
N VAL A 12 12.41 -14.30 14.02
CA VAL A 12 11.43 -15.26 14.59
C VAL A 12 10.20 -14.79 15.44
N VAL A 13 10.22 -13.82 16.34
CA VAL A 13 9.03 -13.34 17.07
C VAL A 13 8.12 -12.52 16.14
N VAL A 14 8.67 -11.96 15.10
CA VAL A 14 8.00 -11.29 13.99
C VAL A 14 7.19 -12.30 13.16
N PHE A 15 7.51 -13.60 13.18
CA PHE A 15 6.83 -14.60 12.34
C PHE A 15 5.33 -14.76 12.69
N ILE A 16 4.93 -14.75 13.95
CA ILE A 16 3.54 -14.94 14.33
C ILE A 16 2.75 -13.63 14.06
N ILE A 17 3.34 -12.49 14.38
CA ILE A 17 2.73 -11.18 14.08
C ILE A 17 2.71 -10.96 12.56
N HIS A 18 3.78 -11.35 11.85
CA HIS A 18 3.83 -11.31 10.38
C HIS A 18 2.80 -12.27 9.78
N PHE A 19 2.64 -13.46 10.32
CA PHE A 19 1.65 -14.42 9.80
C PHE A 19 0.22 -13.92 9.99
N ILE A 20 -0.10 -13.31 11.15
CA ILE A 20 -1.43 -12.73 11.41
C ILE A 20 -1.65 -11.47 10.54
N LEU A 21 -0.65 -10.60 10.41
CA LEU A 21 -0.72 -9.42 9.56
C LEU A 21 -0.75 -9.79 8.07
N TYR A 22 -0.01 -10.82 7.68
CA TYR A 22 0.02 -11.33 6.30
C TYR A 22 -1.33 -11.95 5.91
N THR A 23 -1.94 -12.77 6.77
CA THR A 23 -3.28 -13.33 6.51
C THR A 23 -4.36 -12.25 6.49
N SER A 24 -4.26 -11.23 7.33
CA SER A 24 -5.20 -10.10 7.34
C SER A 24 -5.05 -9.23 6.08
N CYS A 25 -3.82 -8.98 5.63
CA CYS A 25 -3.54 -8.21 4.41
C CYS A 25 -4.02 -8.95 3.15
N HIS A 26 -3.80 -10.27 3.07
CA HIS A 26 -4.24 -11.09 1.94
C HIS A 26 -5.78 -11.21 1.86
N LEU A 27 -6.47 -11.23 3.02
CA LEU A 27 -7.93 -11.21 3.09
C LEU A 27 -8.51 -9.85 2.64
N ALA A 28 -7.86 -8.74 2.98
CA ALA A 28 -8.28 -7.41 2.58
C ALA A 28 -8.09 -7.21 1.06
N GLU A 29 -6.95 -7.64 0.51
CA GLU A 29 -6.67 -7.59 -0.93
C GLU A 29 -7.70 -8.36 -1.77
N LEU A 30 -8.17 -9.52 -1.29
CA LEU A 30 -9.27 -10.26 -1.92
C LEU A 30 -10.63 -9.54 -1.82
N GLN A 31 -10.86 -8.79 -0.74
CA GLN A 31 -12.13 -8.10 -0.54
C GLN A 31 -12.35 -6.97 -1.54
N ILE A 32 -11.31 -6.22 -1.92
CA ILE A 32 -11.41 -5.15 -2.91
C ILE A 32 -11.79 -5.68 -4.29
N CYS A 33 -11.37 -6.91 -4.63
CA CYS A 33 -11.68 -7.57 -5.91
C CYS A 33 -13.15 -7.95 -6.06
N HIS A 34 -13.90 -7.95 -4.96
CA HIS A 34 -15.32 -8.28 -4.90
C HIS A 34 -16.18 -7.12 -4.40
N THR A 35 -15.64 -5.89 -4.41
CA THR A 35 -16.37 -4.69 -3.97
C THR A 35 -17.65 -4.47 -4.76
N CYS A 36 -17.66 -4.84 -6.04
CA CYS A 36 -18.85 -4.85 -6.88
C CYS A 36 -18.90 -6.13 -7.72
N ASN A 37 -20.12 -6.46 -8.16
CA ASN A 37 -20.35 -7.65 -8.99
C ASN A 37 -19.67 -7.55 -10.36
N GLY A 38 -19.33 -8.70 -10.93
CA GLY A 38 -18.76 -8.82 -12.26
C GLY A 38 -17.28 -9.19 -12.25
N THR A 39 -16.72 -9.20 -13.43
CA THR A 39 -15.31 -9.52 -13.69
C THR A 39 -14.74 -8.54 -14.69
N ILE A 40 -13.42 -8.46 -14.77
CA ILE A 40 -12.71 -7.64 -15.76
C ILE A 40 -13.07 -8.15 -17.16
N LEU A 41 -13.45 -7.24 -18.05
CA LEU A 41 -13.70 -7.54 -19.46
C LEU A 41 -12.41 -7.31 -20.27
N ASN A 42 -12.19 -8.12 -21.30
CA ASN A 42 -10.97 -8.07 -22.12
C ASN A 42 -10.81 -6.77 -22.92
N ASP A 43 -11.89 -6.06 -23.17
CA ASP A 43 -11.91 -4.78 -23.92
C ASP A 43 -11.62 -3.56 -23.02
N THR A 44 -11.63 -3.72 -21.69
CA THR A 44 -11.26 -2.63 -20.77
C THR A 44 -9.75 -2.43 -20.72
N VAL A 45 -9.31 -1.24 -20.26
CA VAL A 45 -7.88 -0.93 -20.11
C VAL A 45 -7.20 -1.92 -19.15
N VAL A 46 -7.85 -2.25 -18.04
CA VAL A 46 -7.34 -3.22 -17.07
C VAL A 46 -7.31 -4.64 -17.67
N GLY A 47 -8.32 -5.01 -18.48
CA GLY A 47 -8.36 -6.30 -19.16
C GLY A 47 -7.23 -6.46 -20.17
N GLN A 48 -6.99 -5.44 -21.00
CA GLN A 48 -5.89 -5.42 -21.96
C GLN A 48 -4.53 -5.47 -21.25
N PHE A 49 -4.36 -4.71 -20.16
CA PHE A 49 -3.18 -4.78 -19.32
C PHE A 49 -2.96 -6.19 -18.76
N CYS A 50 -4.00 -6.80 -18.21
CA CYS A 50 -3.93 -8.14 -17.65
C CYS A 50 -3.54 -9.20 -18.69
N ALA A 51 -4.16 -9.14 -19.87
CA ALA A 51 -3.86 -10.07 -20.97
C ALA A 51 -2.44 -9.88 -21.51
N SER A 52 -1.94 -8.64 -21.61
CA SER A 52 -0.59 -8.35 -22.14
C SER A 52 0.52 -8.78 -21.19
N SER A 53 0.23 -8.97 -19.92
CA SER A 53 1.18 -9.25 -18.86
C SER A 53 1.03 -10.65 -18.24
N ASP A 54 0.34 -11.57 -18.94
CA ASP A 54 0.04 -12.94 -18.49
C ASP A 54 -0.59 -12.99 -17.09
N GLY A 55 -1.40 -11.98 -16.76
CA GLY A 55 -2.09 -11.87 -15.49
C GLY A 55 -3.28 -12.81 -15.37
N ARG A 56 -3.58 -13.24 -14.15
CA ARG A 56 -4.78 -14.01 -13.81
C ARG A 56 -5.89 -13.07 -13.36
N VAL A 57 -7.05 -13.15 -13.98
CA VAL A 57 -8.23 -12.38 -13.59
C VAL A 57 -9.01 -13.13 -12.52
N GLU A 58 -9.34 -12.42 -11.43
CA GLU A 58 -10.24 -12.90 -10.39
C GLU A 58 -11.11 -11.73 -9.89
N GLY A 59 -12.43 -11.83 -10.11
CA GLY A 59 -13.35 -10.72 -9.86
C GLY A 59 -12.94 -9.47 -10.64
N ARG A 60 -12.75 -8.37 -9.92
CA ARG A 60 -12.35 -7.07 -10.46
C ARG A 60 -10.84 -6.82 -10.42
N CYS A 61 -10.04 -7.86 -10.14
CA CYS A 61 -8.59 -7.74 -10.03
C CYS A 61 -7.86 -8.55 -11.08
N CYS A 62 -6.71 -8.01 -11.51
CA CYS A 62 -5.67 -8.71 -12.23
C CYS A 62 -4.53 -9.05 -11.27
N PHE A 63 -4.19 -10.32 -11.16
CA PHE A 63 -3.12 -10.82 -10.31
C PHE A 63 -1.90 -11.21 -11.14
N GLN A 64 -0.72 -10.88 -10.66
CA GLN A 64 0.55 -11.28 -11.25
C GLN A 64 1.57 -11.67 -10.19
N LYS A 65 2.51 -12.52 -10.59
CA LYS A 65 3.70 -12.84 -9.79
C LYS A 65 4.76 -11.78 -10.02
N LEU A 66 5.12 -11.07 -8.98
CA LEU A 66 6.16 -10.05 -9.05
C LEU A 66 7.53 -10.73 -8.84
N ASN A 67 8.41 -10.67 -9.87
CA ASN A 67 9.84 -11.06 -9.83
C ASN A 67 10.20 -12.14 -8.79
N SER A 68 10.24 -13.41 -9.19
CA SER A 68 10.69 -14.55 -8.35
C SER A 68 9.95 -14.74 -7.01
N SER A 69 8.92 -13.97 -6.70
CA SER A 69 8.08 -14.23 -5.54
C SER A 69 7.08 -15.37 -5.86
N THR A 70 6.80 -16.19 -4.85
CA THR A 70 5.75 -17.23 -4.96
C THR A 70 4.35 -16.65 -4.76
N THR A 71 4.25 -15.39 -4.32
CA THR A 71 3.01 -14.69 -4.02
C THR A 71 2.52 -13.89 -5.23
N GLU A 72 1.24 -13.99 -5.52
CA GLU A 72 0.56 -13.15 -6.50
C GLU A 72 0.11 -11.85 -5.83
N HIS A 73 0.19 -10.74 -6.56
CA HIS A 73 -0.23 -9.41 -6.10
C HIS A 73 -1.21 -8.80 -7.10
N VAL A 74 -2.09 -7.94 -6.60
CA VAL A 74 -2.99 -7.17 -7.46
C VAL A 74 -2.19 -6.14 -8.24
N THR A 75 -2.13 -6.29 -9.56
CA THR A 75 -1.45 -5.35 -10.46
C THR A 75 -2.42 -4.53 -11.31
N GLY A 76 -3.66 -4.98 -11.44
CA GLY A 76 -4.73 -4.24 -12.09
C GLY A 76 -6.01 -4.29 -11.29
N LEU A 77 -6.74 -3.17 -11.19
CA LEU A 77 -7.99 -3.06 -10.46
C LEU A 77 -9.03 -2.34 -11.32
N ASP A 78 -10.12 -3.03 -11.66
CA ASP A 78 -11.24 -2.50 -12.42
C ASP A 78 -12.44 -2.27 -11.48
N LEU A 79 -12.61 -1.06 -11.02
CA LEU A 79 -13.77 -0.61 -10.26
C LEU A 79 -14.71 0.25 -11.11
N SER A 80 -14.63 0.14 -12.43
CA SER A 80 -15.53 0.87 -13.33
C SER A 80 -17.00 0.44 -13.13
N ASN A 81 -17.91 1.40 -13.21
CA ASN A 81 -19.35 1.17 -13.08
C ASN A 81 -19.77 0.45 -11.77
N CYS A 82 -19.05 0.63 -10.68
CA CYS A 82 -19.33 0.04 -9.38
C CYS A 82 -20.28 0.89 -8.50
N SER A 83 -20.86 1.96 -9.05
CA SER A 83 -21.73 2.91 -8.32
C SER A 83 -21.06 3.53 -7.08
N LEU A 84 -19.75 3.69 -7.12
CA LEU A 84 -18.99 4.29 -6.04
C LEU A 84 -19.20 5.80 -6.04
N ASN A 85 -19.53 6.36 -4.88
CA ASN A 85 -19.71 7.80 -4.70
C ASN A 85 -18.54 8.47 -3.98
N ARG A 86 -17.67 7.67 -3.35
CA ARG A 86 -16.49 8.13 -2.61
C ARG A 86 -15.39 7.07 -2.63
N ILE A 87 -14.15 7.51 -2.64
CA ILE A 87 -12.94 6.66 -2.46
C ILE A 87 -12.19 7.18 -1.24
N ASP A 88 -12.06 6.37 -0.22
CA ASP A 88 -11.37 6.72 1.01
C ASP A 88 -9.90 6.25 1.00
N GLU A 89 -9.66 4.97 0.78
CA GLU A 89 -8.32 4.38 0.73
C GLU A 89 -8.28 3.19 -0.24
N LEU A 90 -7.16 3.07 -0.98
CA LEU A 90 -6.88 1.96 -1.90
C LEU A 90 -5.63 1.17 -1.46
N ARG A 91 -5.37 1.12 -0.15
CA ARG A 91 -4.17 0.43 0.40
C ARG A 91 -4.10 -1.04 0.02
N ASP A 92 -5.25 -1.69 -0.11
CA ASP A 92 -5.34 -3.10 -0.49
C ASP A 92 -4.94 -3.35 -1.95
N ALA A 93 -4.83 -2.29 -2.75
CA ALA A 93 -4.32 -2.29 -4.11
C ALA A 93 -3.01 -1.50 -4.26
N SER A 94 -2.18 -1.45 -3.22
CA SER A 94 -0.92 -0.69 -3.20
C SER A 94 0.09 -1.13 -4.27
N THR A 95 -0.01 -2.35 -4.75
CA THR A 95 0.82 -2.91 -5.84
C THR A 95 0.22 -2.71 -7.22
N ALA A 96 -0.99 -2.13 -7.34
CA ALA A 96 -1.65 -1.91 -8.60
C ALA A 96 -0.86 -0.96 -9.51
N VAL A 97 -0.73 -1.34 -10.76
CA VAL A 97 -0.10 -0.57 -11.84
C VAL A 97 -1.16 0.22 -12.60
N VAL A 98 -2.35 -0.37 -12.77
CA VAL A 98 -3.50 0.24 -13.47
C VAL A 98 -4.74 0.16 -12.60
N ILE A 99 -5.45 1.29 -12.45
CA ILE A 99 -6.72 1.37 -11.72
C ILE A 99 -7.75 2.09 -12.58
N ASP A 100 -8.91 1.48 -12.79
CA ASP A 100 -10.05 2.07 -13.50
C ASP A 100 -11.19 2.37 -12.52
N LEU A 101 -11.56 3.64 -12.43
CA LEU A 101 -12.65 4.16 -11.59
C LEU A 101 -13.73 4.87 -12.43
N THR A 102 -13.71 4.71 -13.75
CA THR A 102 -14.65 5.37 -14.67
C THR A 102 -16.08 4.89 -14.47
N GLY A 103 -17.04 5.67 -14.94
CA GLY A 103 -18.46 5.33 -14.84
C GLY A 103 -19.04 5.30 -13.42
N ASN A 104 -18.30 5.84 -12.44
CA ASN A 104 -18.78 5.96 -11.07
C ASN A 104 -19.22 7.40 -10.76
N PRO A 105 -20.28 7.59 -9.98
CA PRO A 105 -20.74 8.92 -9.53
C PRO A 105 -19.86 9.46 -8.39
N ILE A 106 -18.53 9.40 -8.54
CA ILE A 106 -17.61 9.83 -7.50
C ILE A 106 -17.66 11.34 -7.38
N VAL A 107 -18.01 11.82 -6.18
CA VAL A 107 -18.03 13.24 -5.84
C VAL A 107 -16.75 13.67 -5.16
N ASN A 108 -16.14 12.77 -4.39
CA ASN A 108 -14.94 13.07 -3.61
C ASN A 108 -13.98 11.88 -3.56
N ILE A 109 -12.70 12.17 -3.72
CA ILE A 109 -11.60 11.24 -3.49
C ILE A 109 -10.82 11.80 -2.29
N SER A 110 -10.56 10.94 -1.30
CA SER A 110 -9.70 11.32 -0.17
C SER A 110 -8.32 11.73 -0.67
N GLU A 111 -7.74 12.76 -0.10
CA GLU A 111 -6.37 13.20 -0.41
C GLU A 111 -5.36 12.03 -0.28
N PHE A 112 -5.60 11.11 0.64
CA PHE A 112 -4.73 9.97 0.92
C PHE A 112 -5.17 8.67 0.21
N ALA A 113 -6.18 8.69 -0.64
CA ALA A 113 -6.74 7.49 -1.27
C ALA A 113 -5.69 6.64 -2.00
N PHE A 114 -4.73 7.28 -2.65
CA PHE A 114 -3.66 6.63 -3.42
C PHE A 114 -2.31 6.60 -2.69
N GLN A 115 -2.29 6.91 -1.40
CA GLN A 115 -1.08 6.80 -0.60
C GLN A 115 -0.69 5.32 -0.45
N GLY A 116 0.56 5.00 -0.73
CA GLY A 116 1.05 3.63 -0.78
C GLY A 116 1.08 3.02 -2.19
N CYS A 117 0.32 3.56 -3.16
CA CYS A 117 0.30 3.08 -4.54
C CYS A 117 1.55 3.51 -5.32
N SER A 118 2.72 3.04 -4.89
CA SER A 118 4.01 3.44 -5.47
C SER A 118 4.28 2.85 -6.86
N ALA A 119 3.60 1.76 -7.22
CA ALA A 119 3.71 1.10 -8.52
C ALA A 119 2.71 1.65 -9.55
N LEU A 120 1.79 2.52 -9.15
CA LEU A 120 0.72 3.03 -10.00
C LEU A 120 1.28 3.79 -11.21
N ASN A 121 0.95 3.32 -12.40
CA ASN A 121 1.38 3.94 -13.65
C ASN A 121 0.23 4.59 -14.42
N GLU A 122 -0.98 4.08 -14.26
CA GLU A 122 -2.16 4.60 -14.95
C GLU A 122 -3.39 4.58 -14.05
N VAL A 123 -4.11 5.68 -14.00
CA VAL A 123 -5.42 5.77 -13.34
C VAL A 123 -6.44 6.44 -14.25
N LEU A 124 -7.60 5.78 -14.39
CA LEU A 124 -8.74 6.29 -15.14
C LEU A 124 -9.82 6.75 -14.15
N LEU A 125 -10.28 7.97 -14.32
CA LEU A 125 -11.22 8.65 -13.42
C LEU A 125 -12.39 9.23 -14.20
N PRO A 126 -13.55 9.51 -13.58
CA PRO A 126 -14.55 10.42 -14.14
C PRO A 126 -13.93 11.79 -14.46
N SER A 127 -14.30 12.38 -15.59
CA SER A 127 -13.74 13.67 -16.06
C SER A 127 -14.01 14.87 -15.15
N SER A 128 -14.93 14.72 -14.19
CA SER A 128 -15.24 15.75 -13.19
C SER A 128 -14.18 15.88 -12.08
N LEU A 129 -13.26 14.93 -12.02
CA LEU A 129 -12.21 14.85 -10.98
C LEU A 129 -10.87 15.38 -11.51
N SER A 130 -9.90 15.47 -10.61
CA SER A 130 -8.50 15.79 -10.91
C SER A 130 -7.61 14.59 -10.65
N CYS A 131 -6.43 14.55 -11.29
CA CYS A 131 -5.45 13.48 -11.06
C CYS A 131 -4.96 13.47 -9.59
N PRO A 132 -4.85 12.28 -8.98
CA PRO A 132 -4.33 12.14 -7.62
C PRO A 132 -2.93 12.75 -7.48
N GLY A 133 -2.66 13.40 -6.36
CA GLY A 133 -1.39 14.10 -6.13
C GLY A 133 -1.18 15.35 -6.98
N GLY A 134 -2.20 15.75 -7.78
CA GLY A 134 -2.15 16.90 -8.67
C GLY A 134 -1.45 16.63 -10.00
N ASN A 135 -1.59 17.57 -10.94
CA ASN A 135 -1.11 17.41 -12.31
C ASN A 135 0.42 17.24 -12.41
N ALA A 136 1.17 17.83 -11.49
CA ALA A 136 2.63 17.72 -11.47
C ALA A 136 3.15 16.30 -11.21
N SER A 137 2.32 15.44 -10.61
CA SER A 137 2.65 14.05 -10.26
C SER A 137 2.55 13.07 -11.42
N TRP A 138 2.18 13.53 -12.61
CA TRP A 138 1.96 12.70 -13.79
C TRP A 138 2.72 13.21 -15.02
N GLU A 139 3.15 12.28 -15.86
CA GLU A 139 3.82 12.62 -17.13
C GLU A 139 2.84 13.13 -18.17
N SER A 140 1.68 12.48 -18.27
CA SER A 140 0.63 12.85 -19.22
C SER A 140 -0.75 12.77 -18.59
N ILE A 141 -1.59 13.73 -18.95
CA ILE A 141 -2.98 13.79 -18.52
C ILE A 141 -3.82 14.03 -19.77
N THR A 142 -4.77 13.14 -20.03
CA THR A 142 -5.65 13.22 -21.19
C THR A 142 -7.10 13.09 -20.74
N VAL A 143 -7.97 13.88 -21.40
CA VAL A 143 -9.42 13.77 -21.20
C VAL A 143 -10.01 13.18 -22.49
N SER A 144 -10.76 12.09 -22.35
CA SER A 144 -11.40 11.40 -23.47
C SER A 144 -12.80 10.94 -23.07
N GLU A 145 -13.81 11.28 -23.89
CA GLU A 145 -15.20 10.78 -23.79
C GLU A 145 -15.78 10.71 -22.37
N GLY A 146 -15.53 11.75 -21.56
CA GLY A 146 -16.04 11.81 -20.16
C GLY A 146 -15.15 11.14 -19.12
N SER A 147 -13.98 10.64 -19.50
CA SER A 147 -12.97 10.08 -18.60
C SER A 147 -11.72 10.96 -18.57
N LEU A 148 -11.08 11.02 -17.40
CA LEU A 148 -9.76 11.60 -17.16
C LEU A 148 -8.75 10.49 -16.99
N ILE A 149 -7.69 10.50 -17.79
CA ILE A 149 -6.63 9.48 -17.77
C ILE A 149 -5.33 10.15 -17.33
N CYS A 150 -4.76 9.68 -16.22
CA CYS A 150 -3.48 10.14 -15.68
C CYS A 150 -2.47 9.00 -15.85
N ARG A 151 -1.37 9.24 -16.60
CA ARG A 151 -0.34 8.24 -16.95
C ARG A 151 1.05 8.69 -16.57
N GLY A 152 1.90 7.71 -16.24
CA GLY A 152 3.29 7.93 -15.91
C GLY A 152 3.42 8.64 -14.57
N GLN A 153 3.21 7.91 -13.45
CA GLN A 153 3.43 8.48 -12.14
C GLN A 153 4.89 8.93 -11.99
N LYS A 154 5.11 10.20 -11.70
CA LYS A 154 6.42 10.74 -11.40
C LYS A 154 6.82 10.46 -9.98
N SER A 155 8.06 9.99 -9.80
CA SER A 155 8.64 9.86 -8.47
C SER A 155 9.00 11.24 -7.92
N MET A 156 8.41 11.61 -6.82
CA MET A 156 8.73 12.85 -6.12
C MET A 156 10.19 12.88 -5.60
N CYS A 157 10.85 11.74 -5.53
CA CYS A 157 12.25 11.63 -5.12
C CYS A 157 13.26 11.95 -6.24
N ASN A 158 12.84 11.93 -7.51
CA ASN A 158 13.70 12.11 -8.67
C ASN A 158 13.76 13.56 -9.18
N GLU A 159 12.85 14.42 -8.71
CA GLU A 159 12.84 15.81 -9.13
C GLU A 159 13.93 16.60 -8.41
N THR A 160 15.03 16.79 -9.14
CA THR A 160 16.04 17.84 -8.98
C THR A 160 16.17 18.46 -7.59
N GLY A 161 16.99 17.87 -6.74
CA GLY A 161 17.63 18.57 -5.62
C GLY A 161 16.74 19.12 -4.49
N HIS A 162 15.51 19.46 -4.75
CA HIS A 162 14.61 20.05 -3.74
C HIS A 162 14.04 19.02 -2.76
N MET A 163 13.82 17.77 -3.16
CA MET A 163 13.25 16.74 -2.29
C MET A 163 14.26 16.14 -1.31
N THR A 164 15.54 16.16 -1.60
CA THR A 164 16.60 15.83 -0.64
C THR A 164 16.64 16.80 0.54
N LEU A 165 16.09 18.01 0.40
CA LEU A 165 15.96 18.98 1.49
C LEU A 165 14.91 18.58 2.54
N TYR A 166 13.93 17.76 2.19
CA TYR A 166 12.87 17.35 3.11
C TYR A 166 13.17 16.05 3.86
N CYS A 167 14.01 15.17 3.29
CA CYS A 167 14.47 13.98 3.99
C CYS A 167 15.68 14.32 4.87
N PRO A 168 15.71 13.82 6.13
CA PRO A 168 16.82 14.06 7.03
C PRO A 168 18.13 13.41 6.52
N GLU A 169 19.25 13.88 7.05
CA GLU A 169 20.56 13.21 6.89
C GLU A 169 20.43 11.74 7.29
N ASN A 170 21.17 10.86 6.65
CA ASN A 170 21.12 9.41 6.87
C ASN A 170 19.76 8.76 6.55
N SER A 171 19.00 9.36 5.63
CA SER A 171 17.79 8.76 5.09
C SER A 171 17.78 8.76 3.57
N CYS A 172 16.99 7.87 2.98
CA CYS A 172 16.71 7.87 1.56
C CYS A 172 15.23 8.16 1.31
N CYS A 173 14.98 8.88 0.22
CA CYS A 173 13.63 9.13 -0.26
C CYS A 173 13.13 7.93 -1.07
N ALA A 174 11.89 7.49 -0.82
CA ALA A 174 11.19 6.47 -1.60
C ALA A 174 9.81 6.99 -2.03
N PRO A 175 9.35 6.73 -3.27
CA PRO A 175 8.02 7.09 -3.71
C PRO A 175 6.97 6.32 -2.90
N ASN A 176 5.87 7.00 -2.58
CA ASN A 176 4.79 6.44 -1.75
C ASN A 176 3.40 6.73 -2.34
N GLY A 177 3.29 6.71 -3.67
CA GLY A 177 2.08 7.06 -4.40
C GLY A 177 2.15 8.43 -5.06
N PRO A 178 1.16 8.79 -5.91
CA PRO A 178 1.15 10.03 -6.65
C PRO A 178 1.16 11.26 -5.72
N GLY A 179 2.21 12.07 -5.80
CA GLY A 179 2.40 13.24 -4.94
C GLY A 179 2.90 12.94 -3.53
N PHE A 180 3.17 11.66 -3.20
CA PHE A 180 3.66 11.25 -1.89
C PHE A 180 5.06 10.66 -1.95
N PHE A 181 5.81 10.88 -0.89
CA PHE A 181 7.10 10.23 -0.65
C PHE A 181 7.25 9.88 0.84
N VAL A 182 8.17 8.99 1.13
CA VAL A 182 8.54 8.61 2.49
C VAL A 182 10.06 8.65 2.62
N CYS A 183 10.54 9.11 3.77
CA CYS A 183 11.96 9.08 4.09
C CYS A 183 12.25 7.85 4.97
N SER A 184 13.04 6.92 4.46
CA SER A 184 13.49 5.72 5.18
C SER A 184 14.93 5.89 5.62
N CYS A 185 15.27 5.49 6.84
CA CYS A 185 16.65 5.53 7.29
C CYS A 185 17.51 4.57 6.46
N ILE A 186 18.73 4.99 6.09
CA ILE A 186 19.71 4.10 5.48
C ILE A 186 20.19 3.06 6.50
N ASP A 187 20.84 2.00 6.00
CA ASP A 187 21.36 0.93 6.85
C ASP A 187 22.32 1.49 7.91
N GLY A 188 22.18 1.00 9.13
CA GLY A 188 22.95 1.45 10.28
C GLY A 188 22.41 2.69 10.98
N TYR A 189 21.28 3.23 10.54
CA TYR A 189 20.62 4.36 11.21
C TYR A 189 19.15 4.03 11.54
N HIS A 190 18.67 4.57 12.67
CA HIS A 190 17.29 4.37 13.11
C HIS A 190 16.75 5.54 13.93
N GLY A 191 15.46 5.45 14.29
CA GLY A 191 14.80 6.40 15.17
C GLY A 191 14.35 7.69 14.46
N TYR A 192 13.97 8.69 15.26
CA TYR A 192 13.43 9.93 14.73
C TYR A 192 14.48 10.69 13.90
N LYS A 193 14.11 10.99 12.65
CA LYS A 193 15.00 11.65 11.68
C LYS A 193 16.33 10.92 11.44
N CYS A 194 16.38 9.60 11.62
CA CYS A 194 17.55 8.77 11.36
C CYS A 194 18.82 9.25 12.09
N ARG A 195 18.67 9.76 13.32
CA ARG A 195 19.77 10.34 14.10
C ARG A 195 20.54 9.33 14.95
N ARG A 196 19.96 8.14 15.18
CA ARG A 196 20.60 7.12 16.00
C ARG A 196 21.36 6.17 15.09
N GLU A 197 22.64 6.02 15.36
CA GLU A 197 23.51 5.04 14.71
C GLU A 197 23.36 3.66 15.38
N GLY A 198 23.51 2.60 14.62
CA GLY A 198 23.38 1.21 15.05
C GLY A 198 22.05 0.58 14.67
N GLU A 199 21.85 -0.66 15.11
CA GLU A 199 20.58 -1.37 14.91
C GLU A 199 19.60 -1.03 16.03
N PHE A 200 18.30 -1.00 15.71
CA PHE A 200 17.27 -0.79 16.71
C PHE A 200 17.25 -2.00 17.68
N PRO A 201 17.40 -1.80 19.01
CA PRO A 201 17.49 -2.88 19.98
C PRO A 201 16.12 -3.52 20.24
N PHE A 202 15.59 -4.28 19.27
CA PHE A 202 14.27 -4.91 19.33
C PHE A 202 14.10 -5.79 20.57
N ILE A 203 15.09 -6.61 20.90
CA ILE A 203 15.02 -7.55 22.03
C ILE A 203 14.94 -6.79 23.34
N GLU A 204 15.77 -5.77 23.53
CA GLU A 204 15.82 -4.98 24.77
C GLU A 204 14.54 -4.19 25.01
N VAL A 205 13.87 -3.73 23.95
CA VAL A 205 12.64 -2.93 24.04
C VAL A 205 11.41 -3.82 24.16
N PHE A 206 11.29 -4.86 23.33
CA PHE A 206 10.05 -5.66 23.25
C PHE A 206 9.97 -6.80 24.25
N THR A 207 11.12 -7.35 24.71
CA THR A 207 11.12 -8.42 25.71
C THR A 207 10.45 -8.02 27.03
N PRO A 208 10.78 -6.88 27.66
CA PRO A 208 10.11 -6.48 28.90
C PRO A 208 8.62 -6.22 28.72
N ILE A 209 8.21 -5.69 27.56
CA ILE A 209 6.79 -5.47 27.25
C ILE A 209 6.05 -6.81 27.11
N ALA A 210 6.63 -7.77 26.39
CA ALA A 210 6.04 -9.09 26.23
C ALA A 210 5.93 -9.84 27.57
N VAL A 211 6.97 -9.78 28.41
CA VAL A 211 6.95 -10.35 29.77
C VAL A 211 5.86 -9.71 30.62
N ALA A 212 5.75 -8.39 30.62
CA ALA A 212 4.71 -7.69 31.37
C ALA A 212 3.30 -8.09 30.90
N MET A 213 3.06 -8.22 29.61
CA MET A 213 1.77 -8.65 29.04
C MET A 213 1.42 -10.09 29.45
N VAL A 214 2.39 -11.01 29.46
CA VAL A 214 2.19 -12.39 29.90
C VAL A 214 1.86 -12.43 31.41
N MET A 215 2.58 -11.68 32.23
CA MET A 215 2.33 -11.62 33.68
C MET A 215 0.95 -11.05 34.00
N LEU A 216 0.53 -9.98 33.33
CA LEU A 216 -0.82 -9.42 33.46
C LEU A 216 -1.90 -10.41 33.02
N SER A 217 -1.68 -11.15 31.93
CA SER A 217 -2.62 -12.17 31.45
C SER A 217 -2.80 -13.30 32.48
N ILE A 218 -1.70 -13.76 33.09
CA ILE A 218 -1.73 -14.78 34.15
C ILE A 218 -2.46 -14.27 35.38
N LEU A 219 -2.20 -13.03 35.82
CA LEU A 219 -2.87 -12.42 36.97
C LEU A 219 -4.39 -12.29 36.73
N LEU A 220 -4.80 -11.83 35.55
CA LEU A 220 -6.21 -11.75 35.18
C LEU A 220 -6.86 -13.13 35.17
N TRP A 221 -6.21 -14.12 34.60
CA TRP A 221 -6.71 -15.50 34.56
C TRP A 221 -6.86 -16.10 35.97
N VAL A 222 -5.89 -15.91 36.87
CA VAL A 222 -5.95 -16.38 38.27
C VAL A 222 -7.06 -15.68 39.03
N THR A 223 -7.21 -14.37 38.86
CA THR A 223 -8.27 -13.61 39.56
C THR A 223 -9.67 -13.99 39.09
N GLN A 224 -9.83 -14.23 37.79
CA GLN A 224 -11.10 -14.72 37.25
C GLN A 224 -11.47 -16.13 37.73
N ARG A 225 -10.48 -17.05 37.77
CA ARG A 225 -10.69 -18.39 38.34
C ARG A 225 -11.06 -18.38 39.83
N ARG A 226 -10.50 -17.45 40.60
CA ARG A 226 -10.87 -17.33 42.02
C ARG A 226 -12.30 -16.85 42.20
N LYS A 227 -12.78 -15.91 41.38
CA LYS A 227 -14.16 -15.41 41.46
C LYS A 227 -15.19 -16.51 41.10
N VAL A 228 -14.88 -17.37 40.13
CA VAL A 228 -15.79 -18.49 39.71
C VAL A 228 -15.89 -19.57 40.78
N LYS A 229 -14.86 -19.77 41.66
CA LYS A 229 -14.89 -20.75 42.77
C LYS A 229 -15.55 -20.20 44.04
N SER A 230 -15.80 -18.91 44.13
CA SER A 230 -16.40 -18.23 45.28
C SER A 230 -17.92 -18.02 45.17
N ASN A 231 -18.51 -18.36 44.02
CA ASN A 231 -19.94 -18.46 43.80
C ASN A 231 -20.32 -19.95 43.69
#